data_10ea517f1383aa074442c2a72cbc4bbb
#
_entry.id   10ea517f1383aa074442c2a72cbc4bbb
#
_cell.length_a   1.000
_cell.length_b   1.000
_cell.length_c   1.000
_cell.angle_alpha   90.00
_cell.angle_beta   90.00
_cell.angle_gamma   90.00
#
_symmetry.space_group_name_H-M   'P 1'
#
loop_
_entity.id
_entity.type
_entity.pdbx_description
1 polymer ?
#
loop_
_entity_poly.entity_id
_entity_poly.type
_entity_poly.pdbx_seq_one_letter_code
_entity_poly.pdbx_strand_id
1 'polypeptide(L)'
;MHRLVLLICSICMLATTSVGMADEGDTASPNPVKIALIIDDLGNQKDAGERALALPGAVTYSFLPQSPFAWQLASKAHASNKEVMLHQPMESDNGNPLGNGALTLTMSREHFIHTLQRNIASIPYVAGVNNHMGSLLTRDPTAMRWLMSELRASGLYFIDSRTTDATVAERVAGKNLIAASRRHVFLDNIQEEVEIRRQLEQLLLKARSQGHAIGIAHPYPQTLSVLQEELPKLKLQGVELVPVSELINSGRPLWHAYSSPLPKDAKSSKQSPSQIY
;
A
#
# COMPACT_ATOMS: atom_id res chain seq x y z
N MET A 1 -19.25 -10.44 -104.43
CA MET A 1 -20.15 -9.75 -103.50
C MET A 1 -20.27 -10.57 -102.25
N HIS A 2 -19.33 -10.37 -101.26
CA HIS A 2 -19.33 -11.10 -99.98
C HIS A 2 -19.56 -10.14 -98.82
N ARG A 3 -20.63 -10.31 -98.12
CA ARG A 3 -20.93 -9.53 -96.94
C ARG A 3 -20.28 -10.22 -95.71
N LEU A 4 -19.39 -9.50 -95.06
CA LEU A 4 -18.74 -9.89 -93.80
C LEU A 4 -19.65 -9.48 -92.63
N VAL A 5 -20.05 -10.44 -91.88
CA VAL A 5 -20.84 -10.23 -90.66
C VAL A 5 -19.86 -10.19 -89.47
N LEU A 6 -19.74 -9.04 -88.80
CA LEU A 6 -19.00 -8.87 -87.54
C LEU A 6 -19.87 -9.32 -86.35
N LEU A 7 -19.38 -10.29 -85.62
CA LEU A 7 -19.95 -10.74 -84.32
C LEU A 7 -19.28 -9.92 -83.22
N ILE A 8 -20.00 -9.07 -82.52
CA ILE A 8 -19.54 -8.36 -81.36
C ILE A 8 -19.84 -9.20 -80.11
N CYS A 9 -18.80 -9.79 -79.48
CA CYS A 9 -18.87 -10.41 -78.17
C CYS A 9 -18.85 -9.36 -77.05
N SER A 10 -19.99 -9.10 -76.45
CA SER A 10 -20.05 -8.30 -75.23
C SER A 10 -19.62 -9.15 -74.04
N ILE A 11 -18.46 -8.83 -73.49
CA ILE A 11 -17.98 -9.40 -72.21
C ILE A 11 -18.59 -8.59 -71.06
N CYS A 12 -19.57 -9.19 -70.32
CA CYS A 12 -20.07 -8.65 -69.08
C CYS A 12 -19.02 -8.91 -68.01
N MET A 13 -18.30 -7.88 -67.56
CA MET A 13 -17.53 -7.93 -66.31
C MET A 13 -18.49 -7.83 -65.12
N LEU A 14 -18.66 -8.93 -64.37
CA LEU A 14 -19.25 -8.91 -63.04
C LEU A 14 -18.22 -8.32 -62.06
N ALA A 15 -18.43 -7.09 -61.63
CA ALA A 15 -17.72 -6.50 -60.51
C ALA A 15 -18.24 -7.11 -59.18
N THR A 16 -17.47 -8.00 -58.58
CA THR A 16 -17.72 -8.48 -57.22
C THR A 16 -17.27 -7.40 -56.24
N THR A 17 -18.21 -6.67 -55.66
CA THR A 17 -17.95 -5.79 -54.50
C THR A 17 -17.74 -6.68 -53.30
N SER A 18 -16.49 -6.84 -52.88
CA SER A 18 -16.15 -7.38 -51.56
C SER A 18 -16.55 -6.33 -50.52
N VAL A 19 -17.64 -6.64 -49.79
CA VAL A 19 -17.97 -5.95 -48.54
C VAL A 19 -16.85 -6.30 -47.54
N GLY A 20 -15.95 -5.35 -47.31
CA GLY A 20 -14.99 -5.44 -46.23
C GLY A 20 -15.76 -5.52 -44.91
N MET A 21 -15.69 -6.68 -44.21
CA MET A 21 -16.05 -6.73 -42.80
C MET A 21 -15.16 -5.73 -42.08
N ALA A 22 -15.77 -4.69 -41.52
CA ALA A 22 -15.12 -3.84 -40.53
C ALA A 22 -14.65 -4.74 -39.44
N ASP A 23 -13.33 -4.78 -39.20
CA ASP A 23 -12.70 -5.36 -38.07
C ASP A 23 -13.35 -4.68 -36.83
N GLU A 24 -14.16 -5.42 -36.06
CA GLU A 24 -14.62 -4.98 -34.76
C GLU A 24 -13.37 -4.82 -33.95
N GLY A 25 -12.85 -3.60 -33.95
CA GLY A 25 -11.68 -3.21 -33.15
C GLY A 25 -11.91 -3.70 -31.73
N ASP A 26 -11.01 -4.57 -31.29
CA ASP A 26 -10.86 -5.02 -29.93
C ASP A 26 -10.89 -3.79 -29.01
N THR A 27 -12.09 -3.44 -28.51
CA THR A 27 -12.25 -2.44 -27.47
C THR A 27 -11.71 -3.06 -26.20
N ALA A 28 -10.39 -3.06 -26.07
CA ALA A 28 -9.72 -3.38 -24.81
C ALA A 28 -10.46 -2.61 -23.72
N SER A 29 -11.14 -3.34 -22.85
CA SER A 29 -11.83 -2.76 -21.70
C SER A 29 -10.82 -1.86 -20.98
N PRO A 30 -11.11 -0.58 -20.72
CA PRO A 30 -10.15 0.30 -20.11
C PRO A 30 -9.63 -0.34 -18.83
N ASN A 31 -8.30 -0.37 -18.64
CA ASN A 31 -7.68 -0.95 -17.47
C ASN A 31 -8.40 -0.43 -16.21
N PRO A 32 -8.78 -1.30 -15.28
CA PRO A 32 -9.53 -0.89 -14.10
C PRO A 32 -8.73 0.18 -13.33
N VAL A 33 -9.44 1.18 -12.83
CA VAL A 33 -8.86 2.19 -11.95
C VAL A 33 -8.45 1.52 -10.64
N LYS A 34 -7.23 1.77 -10.15
CA LYS A 34 -6.70 1.09 -8.97
C LYS A 34 -6.71 2.00 -7.76
N ILE A 35 -7.11 1.44 -6.61
CA ILE A 35 -6.88 2.07 -5.30
C ILE A 35 -6.11 1.12 -4.39
N ALA A 36 -5.32 1.69 -3.48
CA ALA A 36 -4.84 0.97 -2.31
C ALA A 36 -5.39 1.62 -1.03
N LEU A 37 -5.67 0.80 -0.05
CA LEU A 37 -6.14 1.24 1.25
C LEU A 37 -5.23 0.66 2.33
N ILE A 38 -4.70 1.53 3.20
CA ILE A 38 -3.86 1.16 4.34
C ILE A 38 -4.67 1.40 5.61
N ILE A 39 -4.70 0.41 6.50
CA ILE A 39 -5.21 0.57 7.87
C ILE A 39 -4.02 0.68 8.81
N ASP A 40 -3.86 1.87 9.40
CA ASP A 40 -2.77 2.21 10.31
C ASP A 40 -3.12 1.89 11.78
N ASP A 41 -2.20 2.14 12.71
CA ASP A 41 -2.32 2.03 14.18
C ASP A 41 -2.68 0.63 14.71
N LEU A 42 -2.36 -0.43 13.96
CA LEU A 42 -2.63 -1.79 14.40
C LEU A 42 -1.59 -2.30 15.40
N GLY A 43 -2.03 -3.21 16.27
CA GLY A 43 -1.15 -3.93 17.19
C GLY A 43 -1.42 -3.68 18.68
N ASN A 44 -1.99 -2.53 19.07
CA ASN A 44 -2.28 -2.22 20.47
C ASN A 44 -3.59 -2.85 20.97
N GLN A 45 -4.58 -3.04 20.11
CA GLN A 45 -5.89 -3.58 20.45
C GLN A 45 -6.20 -4.81 19.59
N LYS A 46 -6.35 -5.96 20.26
CA LYS A 46 -6.59 -7.23 19.58
C LYS A 46 -7.89 -7.21 18.76
N ASP A 47 -9.00 -6.86 19.41
CA ASP A 47 -10.32 -6.94 18.80
C ASP A 47 -10.50 -5.97 17.63
N ALA A 48 -9.97 -4.75 17.74
CA ALA A 48 -9.96 -3.80 16.63
C ALA A 48 -9.10 -4.31 15.46
N GLY A 49 -7.93 -4.91 15.76
CA GLY A 49 -7.09 -5.56 14.75
C GLY A 49 -7.77 -6.72 14.06
N GLU A 50 -8.41 -7.61 14.80
CA GLU A 50 -9.16 -8.75 14.24
C GLU A 50 -10.29 -8.29 13.31
N ARG A 51 -11.04 -7.26 13.71
CA ARG A 51 -12.08 -6.66 12.88
C ARG A 51 -11.51 -6.02 11.63
N ALA A 52 -10.39 -5.32 11.73
CA ALA A 52 -9.71 -4.75 10.56
C ALA A 52 -9.28 -5.84 9.57
N LEU A 53 -8.68 -6.94 10.05
CA LEU A 53 -8.26 -8.06 9.20
C LEU A 53 -9.43 -8.77 8.50
N ALA A 54 -10.65 -8.66 9.02
CA ALA A 54 -11.85 -9.21 8.40
C ALA A 54 -12.38 -8.37 7.21
N LEU A 55 -11.81 -7.20 6.93
CA LEU A 55 -12.20 -6.39 5.77
C LEU A 55 -11.96 -7.16 4.46
N PRO A 56 -12.89 -7.10 3.50
CA PRO A 56 -12.75 -7.78 2.23
C PRO A 56 -11.73 -7.10 1.30
N GLY A 57 -11.20 -7.87 0.35
CA GLY A 57 -10.28 -7.36 -0.67
C GLY A 57 -8.82 -7.24 -0.22
N ALA A 58 -7.99 -6.61 -1.04
CA ALA A 58 -6.55 -6.53 -0.85
C ALA A 58 -6.13 -5.29 -0.02
N VAL A 59 -6.68 -5.18 1.20
CA VAL A 59 -6.30 -4.11 2.15
C VAL A 59 -4.89 -4.36 2.67
N THR A 60 -4.09 -3.31 2.80
CA THR A 60 -2.75 -3.30 3.41
C THR A 60 -2.86 -2.89 4.88
N TYR A 61 -2.11 -3.54 5.76
CA TYR A 61 -2.19 -3.34 7.20
C TYR A 61 -0.85 -2.88 7.77
N SER A 62 -0.87 -1.78 8.52
CA SER A 62 0.32 -1.15 9.08
C SER A 62 0.32 -1.21 10.61
N PHE A 63 1.36 -1.82 11.17
CA PHE A 63 1.44 -2.20 12.58
C PHE A 63 2.45 -1.34 13.33
N LEU A 64 2.05 -0.83 14.49
CA LEU A 64 2.94 -0.14 15.43
C LEU A 64 3.97 -1.13 15.98
N PRO A 65 5.27 -0.78 15.99
CA PRO A 65 6.33 -1.66 16.47
C PRO A 65 6.19 -1.95 17.96
N GLN A 66 6.65 -3.12 18.39
CA GLN A 66 6.70 -3.52 19.81
C GLN A 66 5.35 -3.42 20.54
N SER A 67 4.24 -3.42 19.80
CA SER A 67 2.90 -3.45 20.38
C SER A 67 2.46 -4.89 20.68
N PRO A 68 1.61 -5.11 21.72
CA PRO A 68 1.40 -6.43 22.30
C PRO A 68 0.80 -7.48 21.37
N PHE A 69 0.04 -7.08 20.37
CA PHE A 69 -0.63 -7.98 19.42
C PHE A 69 -0.10 -7.87 17.99
N ALA A 70 0.91 -7.02 17.74
CA ALA A 70 1.40 -6.76 16.37
C ALA A 70 1.89 -8.03 15.68
N TRP A 71 2.72 -8.83 16.35
CA TRP A 71 3.24 -10.09 15.80
C TRP A 71 2.13 -11.05 15.39
N GLN A 72 1.15 -11.26 16.27
CA GLN A 72 0.05 -12.19 16.04
C GLN A 72 -0.84 -11.71 14.88
N LEU A 73 -1.21 -10.43 14.89
CA LEU A 73 -2.09 -9.85 13.88
C LEU A 73 -1.40 -9.77 12.51
N ALA A 74 -0.12 -9.38 12.46
CA ALA A 74 0.66 -9.34 11.22
C ALA A 74 0.83 -10.74 10.61
N SER A 75 1.09 -11.76 11.45
CA SER A 75 1.15 -13.15 10.98
C SER A 75 -0.18 -13.62 10.42
N LYS A 76 -1.29 -13.25 11.05
CA LYS A 76 -2.64 -13.57 10.56
C LYS A 76 -2.97 -12.83 9.26
N ALA A 77 -2.59 -11.55 9.13
CA ALA A 77 -2.72 -10.78 7.91
C ALA A 77 -2.01 -11.48 6.75
N HIS A 78 -0.74 -11.82 6.93
CA HIS A 78 0.07 -12.51 5.93
C HIS A 78 -0.52 -13.87 5.54
N ALA A 79 -0.95 -14.69 6.52
CA ALA A 79 -1.61 -15.98 6.27
C ALA A 79 -2.91 -15.86 5.46
N SER A 80 -3.53 -14.67 5.47
CA SER A 80 -4.73 -14.33 4.70
C SER A 80 -4.40 -13.60 3.39
N ASN A 81 -3.15 -13.65 2.92
CA ASN A 81 -2.65 -12.96 1.72
C ASN A 81 -2.85 -11.44 1.76
N LYS A 82 -2.77 -10.84 2.95
CA LYS A 82 -2.82 -9.40 3.15
C LYS A 82 -1.40 -8.84 3.29
N GLU A 83 -1.16 -7.67 2.72
CA GLU A 83 0.13 -7.00 2.82
C GLU A 83 0.33 -6.39 4.21
N VAL A 84 1.57 -6.50 4.73
CA VAL A 84 1.97 -6.04 6.05
C VAL A 84 3.00 -4.91 5.92
N MET A 85 2.80 -3.83 6.67
CA MET A 85 3.70 -2.69 6.80
C MET A 85 4.09 -2.44 8.25
N LEU A 86 5.24 -1.81 8.44
CA LEU A 86 5.62 -1.20 9.72
C LEU A 86 5.08 0.24 9.77
N HIS A 87 4.26 0.54 10.78
CA HIS A 87 3.82 1.91 11.11
C HIS A 87 4.83 2.54 12.06
N GLN A 88 5.83 3.22 11.49
CA GLN A 88 6.99 3.72 12.22
C GLN A 88 6.68 5.01 12.98
N PRO A 89 6.72 5.03 14.33
CA PRO A 89 6.54 6.26 15.10
C PRO A 89 7.69 7.25 14.84
N MET A 90 7.35 8.48 14.52
CA MET A 90 8.28 9.55 14.17
C MET A 90 7.91 10.84 14.90
N GLU A 91 8.93 11.61 15.29
CA GLU A 91 8.77 12.85 16.03
C GLU A 91 7.83 13.84 15.32
N SER A 92 6.91 14.40 16.10
CA SER A 92 5.94 15.40 15.66
C SER A 92 6.09 16.70 16.44
N ASP A 93 5.58 17.79 15.89
CA ASP A 93 5.62 19.13 16.49
C ASP A 93 4.47 19.43 17.44
N ASN A 94 3.53 18.49 17.61
CA ASN A 94 2.36 18.65 18.50
C ASN A 94 2.60 18.22 19.96
N GLY A 95 3.78 17.66 20.29
CA GLY A 95 4.15 17.24 21.64
C GLY A 95 3.42 15.98 22.16
N ASN A 96 2.63 15.31 21.33
CA ASN A 96 1.96 14.07 21.73
C ASN A 96 2.94 12.92 21.93
N PRO A 97 2.63 11.96 22.85
CA PRO A 97 3.42 10.76 23.01
C PRO A 97 3.54 9.97 21.72
N LEU A 98 4.77 9.65 21.31
CA LEU A 98 5.06 9.01 20.02
C LEU A 98 4.87 7.49 20.02
N GLY A 99 4.83 6.87 21.21
CA GLY A 99 4.80 5.42 21.33
C GLY A 99 6.18 4.75 21.31
N ASN A 100 6.18 3.41 21.39
CA ASN A 100 7.41 2.61 21.46
C ASN A 100 8.19 2.70 20.13
N GLY A 101 9.52 2.73 20.24
CA GLY A 101 10.40 2.71 19.07
C GLY A 101 10.35 4.00 18.23
N ALA A 102 9.93 5.14 18.79
CA ALA A 102 9.89 6.40 18.10
C ALA A 102 11.27 6.85 17.61
N LEU A 103 11.33 7.38 16.39
CA LEU A 103 12.50 8.03 15.83
C LEU A 103 12.42 9.55 16.08
N THR A 104 13.51 10.15 16.57
CA THR A 104 13.56 11.58 16.89
C THR A 104 14.80 12.26 16.30
N LEU A 105 14.74 13.58 16.15
CA LEU A 105 15.85 14.39 15.62
C LEU A 105 17.04 14.49 16.59
N THR A 106 16.84 14.18 17.87
CA THR A 106 17.91 14.18 18.89
C THR A 106 18.75 12.90 18.88
N MET A 107 18.35 11.87 18.15
CA MET A 107 19.09 10.61 18.05
C MET A 107 20.38 10.78 17.25
N SER A 108 21.47 10.10 17.70
CA SER A 108 22.62 9.87 16.81
C SER A 108 22.20 8.99 15.64
N ARG A 109 22.95 9.01 14.54
CA ARG A 109 22.68 8.15 13.38
C ARG A 109 22.64 6.67 13.76
N GLU A 110 23.58 6.22 14.58
CA GLU A 110 23.68 4.82 15.03
C GLU A 110 22.44 4.41 15.84
N HIS A 111 22.02 5.27 16.77
CA HIS A 111 20.83 5.02 17.59
C HIS A 111 19.56 4.99 16.74
N PHE A 112 19.44 5.92 15.78
CA PHE A 112 18.32 5.98 14.84
C PHE A 112 18.22 4.68 14.02
N ILE A 113 19.30 4.26 13.39
CA ILE A 113 19.34 3.05 12.56
C ILE A 113 19.05 1.79 13.39
N HIS A 114 19.70 1.67 14.56
CA HIS A 114 19.47 0.53 15.46
C HIS A 114 18.00 0.44 15.92
N THR A 115 17.38 1.60 16.24
CA THR A 115 15.96 1.64 16.62
C THR A 115 15.07 1.21 15.45
N LEU A 116 15.32 1.73 14.24
CA LEU A 116 14.57 1.35 13.05
C LEU A 116 14.69 -0.16 12.75
N GLN A 117 15.88 -0.73 12.82
CA GLN A 117 16.12 -2.17 12.61
C GLN A 117 15.36 -3.03 13.62
N ARG A 118 15.38 -2.66 14.90
CA ARG A 118 14.58 -3.34 15.94
C ARG A 118 13.09 -3.27 15.64
N ASN A 119 12.61 -2.12 15.17
CA ASN A 119 11.19 -1.95 14.85
C ASN A 119 10.79 -2.82 13.65
N ILE A 120 11.59 -2.84 12.58
CA ILE A 120 11.37 -3.73 11.44
C ILE A 120 11.35 -5.20 11.90
N ALA A 121 12.31 -5.61 12.73
CA ALA A 121 12.40 -6.98 13.22
C ALA A 121 11.25 -7.37 14.17
N SER A 122 10.54 -6.40 14.76
CA SER A 122 9.42 -6.65 15.67
C SER A 122 8.12 -7.02 14.96
N ILE A 123 8.02 -6.79 13.65
CA ILE A 123 6.84 -7.09 12.84
C ILE A 123 7.23 -8.13 11.78
N PRO A 124 6.59 -9.29 11.70
CA PRO A 124 6.88 -10.28 10.69
C PRO A 124 6.31 -9.87 9.32
N TYR A 125 6.96 -10.30 8.23
CA TYR A 125 6.50 -10.14 6.85
C TYR A 125 6.37 -8.69 6.35
N VAL A 126 7.11 -7.75 6.93
CA VAL A 126 7.09 -6.34 6.52
C VAL A 126 7.53 -6.19 5.07
N ALA A 127 6.67 -5.61 4.22
CA ALA A 127 6.96 -5.27 2.83
C ALA A 127 7.34 -3.79 2.64
N GLY A 128 6.90 -2.92 3.54
CA GLY A 128 7.15 -1.48 3.49
C GLY A 128 6.94 -0.79 4.82
N VAL A 129 7.19 0.51 4.83
CA VAL A 129 7.10 1.36 6.02
C VAL A 129 6.30 2.61 5.69
N ASN A 130 5.44 3.06 6.61
CA ASN A 130 4.89 4.41 6.59
C ASN A 130 5.08 5.11 7.95
N ASN A 131 4.89 6.41 8.00
CA ASN A 131 5.10 7.17 9.25
C ASN A 131 3.81 7.28 10.07
N HIS A 132 3.91 6.87 11.36
CA HIS A 132 2.98 7.29 12.42
C HIS A 132 3.41 8.68 12.90
N MET A 133 2.48 9.66 12.91
CA MET A 133 2.84 11.06 13.15
C MET A 133 3.97 11.52 12.21
N GLY A 134 5.01 12.18 12.75
CA GLY A 134 6.20 12.54 11.99
C GLY A 134 6.16 13.93 11.35
N SER A 135 5.26 14.81 11.78
CA SER A 135 5.16 16.16 11.22
C SER A 135 6.44 17.00 11.38
N LEU A 136 7.29 16.66 12.36
CA LEU A 136 8.59 17.27 12.55
C LEU A 136 9.70 16.49 11.80
N LEU A 137 9.81 15.19 12.04
CA LEU A 137 10.91 14.36 11.53
C LEU A 137 10.91 14.27 10.00
N THR A 138 9.74 14.16 9.36
CA THR A 138 9.63 14.03 7.89
C THR A 138 10.05 15.28 7.14
N ARG A 139 10.21 16.42 7.81
CA ARG A 139 10.76 17.66 7.24
C ARG A 139 12.29 17.69 7.21
N ASP A 140 12.96 16.84 8.01
CA ASP A 140 14.43 16.83 8.09
C ASP A 140 15.04 15.94 7.00
N PRO A 141 15.81 16.53 6.04
CA PRO A 141 16.39 15.75 4.95
C PRO A 141 17.48 14.78 5.42
N THR A 142 18.10 15.00 6.58
CA THR A 142 19.16 14.13 7.11
C THR A 142 18.56 12.88 7.74
N ALA A 143 17.54 13.04 8.60
CA ALA A 143 16.80 11.92 9.17
C ALA A 143 16.15 11.06 8.08
N MET A 144 15.54 11.71 7.07
CA MET A 144 14.95 11.00 5.93
C MET A 144 16.00 10.25 5.09
N ARG A 145 17.22 10.78 4.91
CA ARG A 145 18.30 10.03 4.24
C ARG A 145 18.71 8.79 5.04
N TRP A 146 18.81 8.89 6.35
CA TRP A 146 19.12 7.72 7.21
C TRP A 146 18.03 6.66 7.08
N LEU A 147 16.75 7.06 7.20
CA LEU A 147 15.61 6.17 7.01
C LEU A 147 15.68 5.48 5.65
N MET A 148 15.73 6.24 4.56
CA MET A 148 15.70 5.70 3.21
C MET A 148 16.90 4.80 2.89
N SER A 149 18.08 5.12 3.44
CA SER A 149 19.27 4.25 3.29
C SER A 149 19.04 2.87 3.92
N GLU A 150 18.43 2.82 5.10
CA GLU A 150 18.14 1.57 5.79
C GLU A 150 17.02 0.78 5.10
N LEU A 151 15.95 1.44 4.67
CA LEU A 151 14.87 0.79 3.92
C LEU A 151 15.39 0.18 2.60
N ARG A 152 16.30 0.88 1.92
CA ARG A 152 16.96 0.34 0.73
C ARG A 152 17.76 -0.93 1.03
N ALA A 153 18.54 -0.92 2.10
CA ALA A 153 19.34 -2.07 2.53
C ALA A 153 18.44 -3.27 2.89
N SER A 154 17.24 -3.00 3.42
CA SER A 154 16.26 -4.00 3.81
C SER A 154 15.30 -4.40 2.67
N GLY A 155 15.38 -3.78 1.48
CA GLY A 155 14.47 -4.07 0.35
C GLY A 155 13.03 -3.61 0.56
N LEU A 156 12.79 -2.63 1.46
CA LEU A 156 11.47 -2.13 1.83
C LEU A 156 11.12 -0.86 1.07
N TYR A 157 9.83 -0.68 0.76
CA TYR A 157 9.31 0.57 0.19
C TYR A 157 8.86 1.54 1.29
N PHE A 158 8.59 2.80 0.90
CA PHE A 158 8.09 3.83 1.82
C PHE A 158 6.80 4.50 1.34
N ILE A 159 5.84 4.69 2.25
CA ILE A 159 4.65 5.51 2.03
C ILE A 159 4.68 6.71 2.97
N ASP A 160 4.74 7.91 2.40
CA ASP A 160 4.60 9.15 3.16
C ASP A 160 3.13 9.35 3.56
N SER A 161 2.82 9.23 4.86
CA SER A 161 1.47 9.44 5.40
C SER A 161 1.04 10.93 5.35
N ARG A 162 1.98 11.84 4.99
CA ARG A 162 1.73 13.28 4.82
C ARG A 162 1.00 13.91 5.99
N THR A 163 1.56 13.76 7.16
CA THR A 163 1.10 14.43 8.39
C THR A 163 1.47 15.92 8.41
N THR A 164 2.27 16.36 7.45
CA THR A 164 2.60 17.76 7.14
C THR A 164 2.80 17.94 5.64
N ASP A 165 2.43 19.10 5.10
CA ASP A 165 2.71 19.43 3.70
C ASP A 165 4.19 19.77 3.44
N ALA A 166 4.94 20.09 4.52
CA ALA A 166 6.36 20.41 4.46
C ALA A 166 7.28 19.17 4.43
N THR A 167 6.71 17.95 4.36
CA THR A 167 7.48 16.70 4.27
C THR A 167 8.43 16.71 3.07
N VAL A 168 9.61 16.14 3.26
CA VAL A 168 10.60 15.89 2.20
C VAL A 168 10.79 14.41 1.89
N ALA A 169 10.00 13.53 2.55
CA ALA A 169 10.21 12.09 2.53
C ALA A 169 10.17 11.50 1.11
N GLU A 170 9.11 11.77 0.33
CA GLU A 170 8.97 11.26 -1.05
C GLU A 170 10.13 11.75 -1.94
N ARG A 171 10.51 13.01 -1.83
CA ARG A 171 11.64 13.58 -2.59
C ARG A 171 12.98 12.95 -2.23
N VAL A 172 13.20 12.66 -0.93
CA VAL A 172 14.42 12.00 -0.46
C VAL A 172 14.42 10.52 -0.87
N ALA A 173 13.28 9.84 -0.82
CA ALA A 173 13.13 8.46 -1.30
C ALA A 173 13.54 8.34 -2.77
N GLY A 174 13.03 9.22 -3.65
CA GLY A 174 13.39 9.23 -5.06
C GLY A 174 14.91 9.42 -5.29
N LYS A 175 15.56 10.30 -4.55
CA LYS A 175 17.01 10.49 -4.62
C LYS A 175 17.83 9.28 -4.14
N ASN A 176 17.25 8.45 -3.27
CA ASN A 176 17.87 7.23 -2.76
C ASN A 176 17.45 5.97 -3.52
N LEU A 177 16.72 6.11 -4.62
CA LEU A 177 16.23 5.00 -5.45
C LEU A 177 15.36 4.02 -4.65
N ILE A 178 14.58 4.52 -3.70
CA ILE A 178 13.58 3.77 -2.96
C ILE A 178 12.26 3.86 -3.70
N ALA A 179 11.58 2.72 -3.84
CA ALA A 179 10.20 2.70 -4.25
C ALA A 179 9.33 3.39 -3.19
N ALA A 180 8.69 4.48 -3.55
CA ALA A 180 7.91 5.27 -2.60
C ALA A 180 6.70 5.93 -3.28
N SER A 181 5.70 6.21 -2.47
CA SER A 181 4.55 7.03 -2.81
C SER A 181 4.06 7.77 -1.57
N ARG A 182 2.89 8.39 -1.68
CA ARG A 182 2.29 9.16 -0.59
C ARG A 182 0.79 8.87 -0.46
N ARG A 183 0.24 9.18 0.70
CA ARG A 183 -1.20 9.22 0.91
C ARG A 183 -1.84 10.30 0.04
N HIS A 184 -2.93 9.97 -0.60
CA HIS A 184 -3.76 10.89 -1.39
C HIS A 184 -4.97 11.38 -0.59
N VAL A 185 -5.58 10.51 0.23
CA VAL A 185 -6.75 10.84 1.05
C VAL A 185 -6.62 10.20 2.43
N PHE A 186 -6.99 10.96 3.46
CA PHE A 186 -7.18 10.46 4.83
C PHE A 186 -8.68 10.22 5.02
N LEU A 187 -9.11 8.98 5.30
CA LEU A 187 -10.52 8.63 5.26
C LEU A 187 -11.29 9.06 6.51
N ASP A 188 -10.65 9.02 7.66
CA ASP A 188 -11.29 9.08 8.97
C ASP A 188 -10.70 10.16 9.91
N ASN A 189 -10.22 11.25 9.34
CA ASN A 189 -9.83 12.44 10.11
C ASN A 189 -11.02 12.97 10.95
N ILE A 190 -12.23 12.79 10.46
CA ILE A 190 -13.49 12.94 11.20
C ILE A 190 -14.14 11.56 11.26
N GLN A 191 -14.34 11.03 12.48
CA GLN A 191 -14.78 9.66 12.73
C GLN A 191 -16.32 9.51 12.61
N GLU A 192 -16.92 10.14 11.63
CA GLU A 192 -18.35 10.04 11.31
C GLU A 192 -18.53 9.26 10.01
N GLU A 193 -19.46 8.31 9.97
CA GLU A 193 -19.67 7.44 8.80
C GLU A 193 -19.94 8.23 7.51
N VAL A 194 -20.72 9.30 7.60
CA VAL A 194 -21.03 10.17 6.45
C VAL A 194 -19.77 10.80 5.90
N GLU A 195 -18.90 11.28 6.78
CA GLU A 195 -17.64 11.89 6.38
C GLU A 195 -16.66 10.85 5.81
N ILE A 196 -16.56 9.68 6.41
CA ILE A 196 -15.74 8.58 5.91
C ILE A 196 -16.18 8.16 4.51
N ARG A 197 -17.49 8.02 4.25
CA ARG A 197 -18.03 7.75 2.91
C ARG A 197 -17.66 8.85 1.92
N ARG A 198 -17.77 10.11 2.32
CA ARG A 198 -17.38 11.25 1.48
C ARG A 198 -15.88 11.21 1.14
N GLN A 199 -15.02 10.88 2.10
CA GLN A 199 -13.59 10.74 1.85
C GLN A 199 -13.26 9.52 0.95
N LEU A 200 -13.99 8.44 1.08
CA LEU A 200 -13.86 7.30 0.17
C LEU A 200 -14.23 7.71 -1.27
N GLU A 201 -15.30 8.47 -1.47
CA GLU A 201 -15.65 9.02 -2.78
C GLU A 201 -14.54 9.93 -3.33
N GLN A 202 -13.92 10.77 -2.51
CA GLN A 202 -12.77 11.58 -2.90
C GLN A 202 -11.57 10.73 -3.32
N LEU A 203 -11.33 9.61 -2.64
CA LEU A 203 -10.29 8.64 -3.04
C LEU A 203 -10.58 8.07 -4.44
N LEU A 204 -11.83 7.68 -4.70
CA LEU A 204 -12.25 7.15 -6.00
C LEU A 204 -12.15 8.19 -7.11
N LEU A 205 -12.54 9.44 -6.85
CA LEU A 205 -12.41 10.55 -7.81
C LEU A 205 -10.94 10.81 -8.17
N LYS A 206 -10.05 10.82 -7.15
CA LYS A 206 -8.60 10.96 -7.39
C LYS A 206 -8.06 9.79 -8.22
N ALA A 207 -8.45 8.58 -7.89
CA ALA A 207 -8.01 7.40 -8.63
C ALA A 207 -8.45 7.46 -10.09
N ARG A 208 -9.70 7.87 -10.38
CA ARG A 208 -10.20 8.04 -11.74
C ARG A 208 -9.45 9.12 -12.52
N SER A 209 -9.02 10.21 -11.86
CA SER A 209 -8.30 11.31 -12.51
C SER A 209 -6.82 11.03 -12.75
N GLN A 210 -6.19 10.15 -11.93
CA GLN A 210 -4.73 9.93 -11.93
C GLN A 210 -4.33 8.49 -12.28
N GLY A 211 -5.32 7.61 -12.54
CA GLY A 211 -5.12 6.18 -12.76
C GLY A 211 -5.06 5.35 -11.48
N HIS A 212 -4.65 5.94 -10.36
CA HIS A 212 -4.60 5.28 -9.04
C HIS A 212 -4.66 6.27 -7.89
N ALA A 213 -4.99 5.79 -6.69
CA ALA A 213 -4.87 6.58 -5.46
C ALA A 213 -4.64 5.69 -4.23
N ILE A 214 -4.02 6.26 -3.18
CA ILE A 214 -3.76 5.60 -1.89
C ILE A 214 -4.56 6.33 -0.80
N GLY A 215 -5.41 5.58 -0.10
CA GLY A 215 -6.11 6.01 1.10
C GLY A 215 -5.46 5.47 2.36
N ILE A 216 -5.51 6.24 3.45
CA ILE A 216 -5.14 5.80 4.79
C ILE A 216 -6.36 5.96 5.71
N ALA A 217 -6.57 4.98 6.58
CA ALA A 217 -7.61 4.95 7.59
C ALA A 217 -7.10 4.25 8.86
N HIS A 218 -7.89 4.29 9.94
CA HIS A 218 -7.58 3.68 11.23
C HIS A 218 -8.67 2.65 11.63
N PRO A 219 -8.40 1.77 12.59
CA PRO A 219 -9.34 0.71 12.96
C PRO A 219 -10.48 1.20 13.88
N TYR A 220 -11.01 2.40 13.61
CA TYR A 220 -12.17 2.91 14.33
C TYR A 220 -13.44 2.12 13.96
N PRO A 221 -14.38 1.91 14.90
CA PRO A 221 -15.60 1.17 14.63
C PRO A 221 -16.38 1.69 13.41
N GLN A 222 -16.51 3.00 13.28
CA GLN A 222 -17.22 3.65 12.16
C GLN A 222 -16.52 3.43 10.84
N THR A 223 -15.19 3.55 10.83
CA THR A 223 -14.36 3.30 9.64
C THR A 223 -14.51 1.87 9.16
N LEU A 224 -14.37 0.90 10.08
CA LEU A 224 -14.49 -0.52 9.72
C LEU A 224 -15.89 -0.87 9.25
N SER A 225 -16.95 -0.27 9.83
CA SER A 225 -18.34 -0.43 9.40
C SER A 225 -18.52 0.02 7.94
N VAL A 226 -18.11 1.25 7.64
CA VAL A 226 -18.22 1.81 6.27
C VAL A 226 -17.42 0.98 5.27
N LEU A 227 -16.18 0.62 5.59
CA LEU A 227 -15.33 -0.14 4.67
C LEU A 227 -15.87 -1.55 4.44
N GLN A 228 -16.44 -2.21 5.45
CA GLN A 228 -17.08 -3.51 5.30
C GLN A 228 -18.23 -3.48 4.29
N GLU A 229 -18.99 -2.39 4.24
CA GLU A 229 -20.09 -2.20 3.31
C GLU A 229 -19.65 -1.78 1.91
N GLU A 230 -18.66 -0.89 1.80
CA GLU A 230 -18.31 -0.23 0.55
C GLU A 230 -17.27 -1.00 -0.29
N LEU A 231 -16.31 -1.68 0.34
CA LEU A 231 -15.27 -2.38 -0.41
C LEU A 231 -15.80 -3.44 -1.39
N PRO A 232 -16.84 -4.25 -1.06
CA PRO A 232 -17.41 -5.20 -2.03
C PRO A 232 -18.03 -4.55 -3.28
N LYS A 233 -18.42 -3.27 -3.19
CA LYS A 233 -19.07 -2.54 -4.28
C LYS A 233 -18.08 -1.98 -5.31
N LEU A 234 -16.79 -1.88 -4.97
CA LEU A 234 -15.75 -1.25 -5.81
C LEU A 234 -15.67 -1.87 -7.21
N LYS A 235 -15.70 -3.19 -7.27
CA LYS A 235 -15.63 -3.92 -8.56
C LYS A 235 -16.76 -3.53 -9.50
N LEU A 236 -17.98 -3.33 -8.99
CA LEU A 236 -19.13 -2.88 -9.78
C LEU A 236 -18.96 -1.45 -10.29
N GLN A 237 -18.09 -0.66 -9.66
CA GLN A 237 -17.77 0.71 -10.04
C GLN A 237 -16.55 0.79 -10.99
N GLY A 238 -16.02 -0.35 -11.45
CA GLY A 238 -14.82 -0.40 -12.29
C GLY A 238 -13.53 -0.06 -11.55
N VAL A 239 -13.51 -0.26 -10.21
CA VAL A 239 -12.36 0.02 -9.35
C VAL A 239 -11.82 -1.27 -8.77
N GLU A 240 -10.50 -1.45 -8.84
CA GLU A 240 -9.76 -2.56 -8.27
C GLU A 240 -9.05 -2.12 -6.98
N LEU A 241 -9.29 -2.85 -5.88
CA LEU A 241 -8.54 -2.69 -4.64
C LEU A 241 -7.31 -3.60 -4.68
N VAL A 242 -6.13 -3.01 -4.65
CA VAL A 242 -4.85 -3.72 -4.76
C VAL A 242 -3.97 -3.45 -3.53
N PRO A 243 -2.98 -4.33 -3.21
CA PRO A 243 -1.96 -4.03 -2.21
C PRO A 243 -1.21 -2.75 -2.60
N VAL A 244 -0.77 -1.96 -1.60
CA VAL A 244 -0.10 -0.69 -1.89
C VAL A 244 1.20 -0.88 -2.67
N SER A 245 1.90 -2.00 -2.47
CA SER A 245 3.12 -2.35 -3.23
C SER A 245 2.88 -2.44 -4.74
N GLU A 246 1.69 -2.84 -5.18
CA GLU A 246 1.36 -2.92 -6.60
C GLU A 246 1.31 -1.55 -7.27
N LEU A 247 0.85 -0.52 -6.55
CA LEU A 247 0.82 0.85 -7.07
C LEU A 247 2.20 1.51 -7.15
N ILE A 248 3.15 1.04 -6.35
CA ILE A 248 4.50 1.63 -6.29
C ILE A 248 5.44 0.95 -7.28
N ASN A 249 5.23 -0.34 -7.57
CA ASN A 249 6.13 -1.17 -8.34
C ASN A 249 5.80 -1.27 -9.84
N SER A 250 4.91 -0.43 -10.35
CA SER A 250 4.53 -0.42 -11.77
C SER A 250 5.72 -0.13 -12.73
N GLY A 251 6.82 -0.87 -12.56
CA GLY A 251 8.04 -0.76 -13.35
C GLY A 251 9.26 -1.47 -12.78
N ARG A 252 9.16 -2.16 -11.63
CA ARG A 252 10.27 -2.91 -11.03
C ARG A 252 9.82 -4.32 -10.59
N PRO A 253 10.69 -5.37 -10.71
CA PRO A 253 10.37 -6.69 -10.21
C PRO A 253 10.10 -6.66 -8.70
N LEU A 254 8.99 -7.28 -8.29
CA LEU A 254 8.68 -7.53 -6.89
C LEU A 254 9.82 -8.38 -6.29
N TRP A 255 10.57 -7.83 -5.34
CA TRP A 255 11.38 -8.65 -4.45
C TRP A 255 10.43 -9.41 -3.53
N HIS A 256 10.53 -10.72 -3.51
CA HIS A 256 9.75 -11.56 -2.61
C HIS A 256 9.88 -11.02 -1.18
N ALA A 257 8.74 -10.93 -0.47
CA ALA A 257 8.68 -10.54 0.92
C ALA A 257 9.78 -11.26 1.70
N TYR A 258 10.62 -10.49 2.36
CA TYR A 258 11.72 -11.01 3.16
C TYR A 258 11.12 -11.87 4.26
N SER A 259 11.25 -13.18 4.16
CA SER A 259 11.01 -14.07 5.29
C SER A 259 12.11 -13.76 6.30
N SER A 260 11.80 -12.97 7.32
CA SER A 260 12.74 -12.72 8.41
C SER A 260 13.24 -14.05 8.93
N PRO A 261 14.55 -14.34 8.91
CA PRO A 261 15.05 -15.54 9.54
C PRO A 261 14.72 -15.41 11.02
N LEU A 262 13.98 -16.39 11.56
CA LEU A 262 13.76 -16.52 13.01
C LEU A 262 15.12 -16.37 13.69
N PRO A 263 15.22 -15.58 14.79
CA PRO A 263 16.41 -15.57 15.62
C PRO A 263 16.70 -17.00 16.04
N LYS A 264 17.85 -17.54 15.66
CA LYS A 264 18.26 -18.94 15.95
C LYS A 264 18.50 -19.21 17.43
N ASP A 265 18.31 -18.27 18.34
CA ASP A 265 18.68 -18.35 19.74
C ASP A 265 17.57 -17.98 20.73
N ALA A 266 16.35 -18.51 20.54
CA ALA A 266 15.42 -18.63 21.65
C ALA A 266 15.67 -19.99 22.36
N LYS A 267 16.84 -20.17 22.98
CA LYS A 267 17.04 -21.26 23.95
C LYS A 267 16.14 -21.01 25.14
N SER A 268 15.10 -21.84 25.28
CA SER A 268 14.30 -22.03 26.47
C SER A 268 15.22 -22.16 27.67
N SER A 269 15.32 -21.11 28.50
CA SER A 269 15.87 -21.23 29.85
C SER A 269 14.82 -21.95 30.72
N LYS A 270 14.88 -23.29 30.73
CA LYS A 270 14.26 -24.05 31.80
C LYS A 270 15.04 -23.74 33.08
N GLN A 271 14.51 -22.86 33.92
CA GLN A 271 14.93 -22.77 35.31
C GLN A 271 14.44 -24.03 36.03
N SER A 272 15.41 -24.85 36.45
CA SER A 272 15.17 -25.91 37.42
C SER A 272 14.93 -25.26 38.81
N PRO A 273 13.99 -25.76 39.62
CA PRO A 273 13.85 -25.31 40.99
C PRO A 273 15.01 -25.87 41.86
N SER A 274 15.89 -25.00 42.33
CA SER A 274 16.89 -25.33 43.34
C SER A 274 16.22 -25.48 44.69
N GLN A 275 16.45 -26.64 45.28
CA GLN A 275 16.06 -27.01 46.61
C GLN A 275 16.66 -26.07 47.67
N ILE A 276 15.83 -25.74 48.66
CA ILE A 276 16.17 -25.06 49.91
C ILE A 276 16.79 -26.08 50.85
N TYR A 277 17.97 -25.75 51.40
CA TYR A 277 18.43 -26.10 52.74
C TYR A 277 18.87 -24.81 53.43
#